data_0bab0b0ea1536faec5e04e06b552b6cd
#
_entry.id   0bab0b0ea1536faec5e04e06b552b6cd
#
_cell.length_a   1.000
_cell.length_b   1.000
_cell.length_c   1.000
_cell.angle_alpha   90.00
_cell.angle_beta   90.00
_cell.angle_gamma   90.00
#
_symmetry.space_group_name_H-M   'P 1'
#
loop_
_entity.id
_entity.type
_entity.pdbx_description
1 polymer ?
#
loop_
_entity_poly.entity_id
_entity_poly.type
_entity_poly.pdbx_seq_one_letter_code
_entity_poly.pdbx_strand_id
1 'polypeptide(L)'
;VVYNIDKTVMCLKHIVDKMENALEMRVRKVFVGIGGQSLRTKKNTVSRQFATKTVVSQELVDSLLKTNRNTVYAGYEILEVVPQEYHVGLDTTVDPVGVLSSQIDGNYLNIIAKTEIKEYILKCVEAVGLDVAGMFVAPMALAGCVLTDTEKRSGCALVDFGYGTTTVAVYKGNLLRHLAVIP
;
A
#
# COMPACT_ATOMS: atom_id res chain seq x y z
N VAL A 1 5.92 13.43 9.13
CA VAL A 1 4.49 13.74 9.32
C VAL A 1 4.28 15.21 9.04
N VAL A 2 3.30 15.56 8.19
CA VAL A 2 2.96 16.94 7.89
C VAL A 2 2.18 17.53 9.06
N TYR A 3 2.87 18.23 9.96
CA TYR A 3 2.23 18.88 11.11
C TYR A 3 1.89 20.36 10.84
N ASN A 4 2.55 20.98 9.86
CA ASN A 4 2.33 22.39 9.51
C ASN A 4 2.24 22.51 8.00
N ILE A 5 1.02 22.72 7.52
CA ILE A 5 0.72 22.81 6.09
C ILE A 5 1.46 23.99 5.46
N ASP A 6 1.43 25.19 6.06
CA ASP A 6 2.03 26.39 5.48
C ASP A 6 3.53 26.22 5.30
N LYS A 7 4.22 25.71 6.33
CA LYS A 7 5.68 25.45 6.26
C LYS A 7 6.00 24.39 5.22
N THR A 8 5.17 23.35 5.10
CA THR A 8 5.36 22.31 4.10
C THR A 8 5.14 22.85 2.68
N VAL A 9 4.12 23.67 2.47
CA VAL A 9 3.86 24.36 1.20
C VAL A 9 5.03 25.25 0.80
N MET A 10 5.56 26.05 1.74
CA MET A 10 6.73 26.90 1.47
C MET A 10 7.95 26.07 1.03
N CYS A 11 8.23 24.98 1.75
CA CYS A 11 9.35 24.09 1.39
C CYS A 11 9.14 23.42 0.04
N LEU A 12 7.92 22.93 -0.24
CA LEU A 12 7.57 22.31 -1.51
C LEU A 12 7.73 23.31 -2.66
N LYS A 13 7.18 24.52 -2.52
CA LYS A 13 7.33 25.57 -3.52
C LYS A 13 8.78 25.88 -3.83
N HIS A 14 9.60 26.03 -2.81
CA HIS A 14 11.03 26.28 -2.99
C HIS A 14 11.76 25.15 -3.74
N ILE A 15 11.41 23.89 -3.46
CA ILE A 15 11.97 22.74 -4.17
C ILE A 15 11.50 22.71 -5.61
N VAL A 16 10.20 22.92 -5.87
CA VAL A 16 9.63 22.95 -7.21
C VAL A 16 10.28 24.05 -8.04
N ASP A 17 10.37 25.27 -7.50
CA ASP A 17 11.01 26.40 -8.19
C ASP A 17 12.48 26.08 -8.55
N LYS A 18 13.22 25.45 -7.64
CA LYS A 18 14.61 25.01 -7.92
C LYS A 18 14.68 23.96 -9.03
N MET A 19 13.77 22.99 -9.01
CA MET A 19 13.72 21.94 -10.04
C MET A 19 13.35 22.52 -11.40
N GLU A 20 12.32 23.38 -11.46
CA GLU A 20 11.91 24.03 -12.70
C GLU A 20 13.02 24.89 -13.30
N ASN A 21 13.77 25.62 -12.48
CA ASN A 21 14.93 26.42 -12.93
C ASN A 21 16.08 25.53 -13.43
N ALA A 22 16.35 24.41 -12.77
CA ALA A 22 17.42 23.50 -13.15
C ALA A 22 17.08 22.69 -14.43
N LEU A 23 15.81 22.37 -14.64
CA LEU A 23 15.34 21.59 -15.77
C LEU A 23 14.90 22.47 -16.97
N GLU A 24 14.80 23.78 -16.76
CA GLU A 24 14.25 24.74 -17.74
C GLU A 24 12.83 24.35 -18.24
N MET A 25 12.06 23.67 -17.38
CA MET A 25 10.72 23.22 -17.70
C MET A 25 9.77 23.26 -16.49
N ARG A 26 8.47 23.38 -16.77
CA ARG A 26 7.44 23.37 -15.74
C ARG A 26 7.10 21.97 -15.25
N VAL A 27 7.10 21.79 -13.94
CA VAL A 27 6.59 20.60 -13.27
C VAL A 27 5.10 20.76 -13.05
N ARG A 28 4.26 19.91 -13.62
CA ARG A 28 2.79 19.96 -13.50
C ARG A 28 2.23 18.79 -12.70
N LYS A 29 2.81 17.61 -12.85
CA LYS A 29 2.31 16.37 -12.24
C LYS A 29 3.39 15.71 -11.41
N VAL A 30 2.98 15.18 -10.26
CA VAL A 30 3.88 14.48 -9.34
C VAL A 30 3.28 13.17 -8.88
N PHE A 31 4.15 12.21 -8.59
CA PHE A 31 3.78 11.02 -7.83
C PHE A 31 4.08 11.28 -6.35
N VAL A 32 3.18 10.82 -5.47
CA VAL A 32 3.30 11.04 -4.02
C VAL A 32 3.50 9.71 -3.30
N GLY A 33 4.64 9.57 -2.65
CA GLY A 33 4.92 8.44 -1.76
C GLY A 33 4.44 8.74 -0.34
N ILE A 34 3.57 7.90 0.20
CA ILE A 34 3.13 7.98 1.61
C ILE A 34 4.01 7.07 2.45
N GLY A 35 4.61 7.63 3.49
CA GLY A 35 5.45 6.95 4.46
C GLY A 35 5.29 7.50 5.88
N GLY A 36 6.16 7.05 6.79
CA GLY A 36 6.25 7.58 8.15
C GLY A 36 5.34 6.87 9.17
N GLN A 37 5.34 7.42 10.39
CA GLN A 37 4.74 6.79 11.59
C GLN A 37 3.23 6.53 11.52
N SER A 38 2.51 7.11 10.56
CA SER A 38 1.07 6.87 10.39
C SER A 38 0.74 5.54 9.72
N LEU A 39 1.71 4.94 9.01
CA LEU A 39 1.52 3.65 8.37
C LEU A 39 1.34 2.52 9.39
N ARG A 40 0.36 1.67 9.14
CA ARG A 40 0.08 0.44 9.91
C ARG A 40 -0.28 -0.67 8.96
N THR A 41 -0.05 -1.89 9.38
CA THR A 41 -0.58 -3.08 8.70
C THR A 41 -1.69 -3.72 9.52
N LYS A 42 -2.73 -4.16 8.82
CA LYS A 42 -3.85 -4.91 9.39
C LYS A 42 -4.12 -6.14 8.55
N LYS A 43 -4.10 -7.30 9.17
CA LYS A 43 -4.56 -8.53 8.53
C LYS A 43 -6.08 -8.56 8.56
N ASN A 44 -6.68 -9.01 7.47
CA ASN A 44 -8.11 -9.21 7.35
C ASN A 44 -8.39 -10.46 6.54
N THR A 45 -9.45 -11.17 6.87
CA THR A 45 -9.91 -12.35 6.13
C THR A 45 -11.33 -12.09 5.67
N VAL A 46 -11.60 -12.37 4.40
CA VAL A 46 -12.95 -12.32 3.82
C VAL A 46 -13.34 -13.72 3.41
N SER A 47 -14.40 -14.23 4.01
CA SER A 47 -14.91 -15.59 3.79
C SER A 47 -16.15 -15.60 2.92
N ARG A 48 -16.29 -16.62 2.08
CA ARG A 48 -17.50 -16.91 1.32
C ARG A 48 -17.79 -18.40 1.36
N GLN A 49 -19.04 -18.75 1.69
CA GLN A 49 -19.55 -20.11 1.66
C GLN A 49 -20.57 -20.28 0.51
N PHE A 50 -20.64 -21.45 -0.07
CA PHE A 50 -21.54 -21.81 -1.16
C PHE A 50 -22.42 -22.98 -0.72
N ALA A 51 -23.69 -22.98 -1.16
CA ALA A 51 -24.61 -24.07 -0.88
C ALA A 51 -24.19 -25.40 -1.54
N THR A 52 -23.48 -25.32 -2.67
CA THR A 52 -22.89 -26.45 -3.38
C THR A 52 -21.45 -26.15 -3.74
N LYS A 53 -20.67 -27.19 -3.98
CA LYS A 53 -19.29 -26.99 -4.48
C LYS A 53 -19.33 -26.17 -5.77
N THR A 54 -18.59 -25.09 -5.78
CA THR A 54 -18.50 -24.12 -6.87
C THR A 54 -17.05 -23.96 -7.29
N VAL A 55 -16.81 -23.83 -8.59
CA VAL A 55 -15.48 -23.52 -9.11
C VAL A 55 -15.19 -22.05 -8.81
N VAL A 56 -14.05 -21.79 -8.18
CA VAL A 56 -13.59 -20.42 -7.90
C VAL A 56 -13.27 -19.74 -9.22
N SER A 57 -13.98 -18.67 -9.55
CA SER A 57 -13.72 -17.84 -10.72
C SER A 57 -12.91 -16.60 -10.36
N GLN A 58 -12.34 -15.93 -11.38
CA GLN A 58 -11.63 -14.66 -11.19
C GLN A 58 -12.57 -13.59 -10.62
N GLU A 59 -13.81 -13.52 -11.08
CA GLU A 59 -14.82 -12.55 -10.59
C GLU A 59 -15.11 -12.76 -9.10
N LEU A 60 -15.07 -14.01 -8.63
CA LEU A 60 -15.21 -14.31 -7.21
C LEU A 60 -14.01 -13.77 -6.40
N VAL A 61 -12.79 -14.01 -6.87
CA VAL A 61 -11.56 -13.49 -6.25
C VAL A 61 -11.60 -11.96 -6.21
N ASP A 62 -11.98 -11.32 -7.32
CA ASP A 62 -12.10 -9.86 -7.40
C ASP A 62 -13.20 -9.33 -6.47
N SER A 63 -14.29 -10.07 -6.30
CA SER A 63 -15.37 -9.70 -5.35
C SER A 63 -14.91 -9.76 -3.90
N LEU A 64 -14.07 -10.74 -3.52
CA LEU A 64 -13.48 -10.85 -2.19
C LEU A 64 -12.52 -9.68 -1.93
N LEU A 65 -11.67 -9.36 -2.91
CA LEU A 65 -10.75 -8.22 -2.84
C LEU A 65 -11.52 -6.90 -2.68
N LYS A 66 -12.60 -6.71 -3.45
CA LYS A 66 -13.47 -5.53 -3.34
C LYS A 66 -14.13 -5.45 -1.97
N THR A 67 -14.60 -6.58 -1.43
CA THR A 67 -15.17 -6.64 -0.09
C THR A 67 -14.14 -6.24 0.96
N ASN A 68 -12.89 -6.73 0.83
CA ASN A 68 -11.80 -6.36 1.72
C ASN A 68 -11.48 -4.86 1.63
N ARG A 69 -11.43 -4.27 0.44
CA ARG A 69 -11.18 -2.84 0.22
C ARG A 69 -12.23 -1.93 0.88
N ASN A 70 -13.45 -2.43 1.06
CA ASN A 70 -14.55 -1.73 1.73
C ASN A 70 -14.52 -1.87 3.26
N THR A 71 -13.54 -2.57 3.82
CA THR A 71 -13.39 -2.68 5.29
C THR A 71 -13.08 -1.31 5.88
N VAL A 72 -13.84 -0.90 6.88
CA VAL A 72 -13.69 0.40 7.53
C VAL A 72 -12.78 0.27 8.75
N TYR A 73 -11.77 1.11 8.81
CA TYR A 73 -10.90 1.29 9.98
C TYR A 73 -11.06 2.70 10.53
N ALA A 74 -11.60 2.84 11.74
CA ALA A 74 -11.90 4.15 12.32
C ALA A 74 -10.68 5.09 12.33
N GLY A 75 -10.78 6.24 11.66
CA GLY A 75 -9.71 7.24 11.52
C GLY A 75 -8.56 6.86 10.57
N TYR A 76 -8.70 5.75 9.85
CA TYR A 76 -7.72 5.28 8.87
C TYR A 76 -8.38 4.94 7.55
N GLU A 77 -7.63 5.06 6.48
CA GLU A 77 -8.01 4.57 5.16
C GLU A 77 -7.03 3.51 4.66
N ILE A 78 -7.51 2.62 3.81
CA ILE A 78 -6.67 1.61 3.16
C ILE A 78 -5.96 2.29 1.99
N LEU A 79 -4.63 2.33 2.06
CA LEU A 79 -3.78 2.82 0.98
C LEU A 79 -3.50 1.73 -0.05
N GLU A 80 -3.23 0.51 0.44
CA GLU A 80 -2.90 -0.64 -0.40
C GLU A 80 -3.40 -1.93 0.23
N VAL A 81 -3.78 -2.88 -0.61
CA VAL A 81 -4.17 -4.24 -0.22
C VAL A 81 -3.23 -5.22 -0.87
N VAL A 82 -2.56 -6.01 -0.06
CA VAL A 82 -1.68 -7.09 -0.52
C VAL A 82 -2.38 -8.43 -0.27
N PRO A 83 -2.94 -9.07 -1.31
CA PRO A 83 -3.46 -10.43 -1.17
C PRO A 83 -2.37 -11.36 -0.63
N GLN A 84 -2.76 -12.23 0.26
CA GLN A 84 -1.90 -13.25 0.83
C GLN A 84 -2.29 -14.60 0.25
N GLU A 85 -2.43 -15.63 1.08
CA GLU A 85 -2.95 -16.92 0.66
C GLU A 85 -4.48 -16.96 0.74
N TYR A 86 -5.06 -17.81 -0.09
CA TYR A 86 -6.47 -18.22 -0.03
C TYR A 86 -6.55 -19.62 0.55
N HIS A 87 -7.48 -19.84 1.49
CA HIS A 87 -7.86 -21.16 1.95
C HIS A 87 -9.11 -21.62 1.17
N VAL A 88 -9.00 -22.74 0.47
CA VAL A 88 -10.06 -23.28 -0.38
C VAL A 88 -10.32 -24.71 0.07
N GLY A 89 -11.31 -24.90 0.95
CA GLY A 89 -11.51 -26.16 1.64
C GLY A 89 -10.36 -26.48 2.60
N LEU A 90 -9.59 -27.52 2.33
CA LEU A 90 -8.40 -27.92 3.12
C LEU A 90 -7.08 -27.41 2.52
N ASP A 91 -7.13 -26.83 1.32
CA ASP A 91 -5.94 -26.42 0.59
C ASP A 91 -5.64 -24.94 0.83
N THR A 92 -4.36 -24.58 0.74
CA THR A 92 -3.88 -23.19 0.80
C THR A 92 -3.11 -22.88 -0.48
N THR A 93 -3.52 -21.83 -1.17
CA THR A 93 -2.90 -21.44 -2.45
C THR A 93 -2.85 -19.91 -2.59
N VAL A 94 -1.93 -19.41 -3.41
CA VAL A 94 -1.89 -18.00 -3.82
C VAL A 94 -2.76 -17.73 -5.06
N ASP A 95 -3.07 -18.78 -5.82
CA ASP A 95 -3.94 -18.72 -6.98
C ASP A 95 -5.09 -19.74 -6.81
N PRO A 96 -6.27 -19.29 -6.37
CA PRO A 96 -7.40 -20.18 -6.10
C PRO A 96 -8.28 -20.43 -7.34
N VAL A 97 -8.02 -19.75 -8.47
CA VAL A 97 -8.89 -19.85 -9.66
C VAL A 97 -8.89 -21.27 -10.22
N GLY A 98 -10.08 -21.78 -10.53
CA GLY A 98 -10.27 -23.14 -11.05
C GLY A 98 -10.45 -24.21 -9.96
N VAL A 99 -10.20 -23.90 -8.68
CA VAL A 99 -10.38 -24.86 -7.58
C VAL A 99 -11.88 -25.05 -7.27
N LEU A 100 -12.32 -26.30 -7.10
CA LEU A 100 -13.70 -26.63 -6.73
C LEU A 100 -13.84 -26.71 -5.20
N SER A 101 -14.67 -25.84 -4.62
CA SER A 101 -14.86 -25.80 -3.17
C SER A 101 -16.25 -25.33 -2.76
N SER A 102 -16.65 -25.65 -1.53
CA SER A 102 -17.84 -25.11 -0.87
C SER A 102 -17.55 -23.87 -0.02
N GLN A 103 -16.27 -23.52 0.15
CA GLN A 103 -15.85 -22.35 0.92
C GLN A 103 -14.54 -21.79 0.38
N ILE A 104 -14.39 -20.49 0.45
CA ILE A 104 -13.13 -19.78 0.20
C ILE A 104 -12.93 -18.69 1.24
N ASP A 105 -11.71 -18.61 1.78
CA ASP A 105 -11.26 -17.55 2.67
C ASP A 105 -10.09 -16.83 2.01
N GLY A 106 -10.28 -15.57 1.65
CA GLY A 106 -9.22 -14.70 1.14
C GLY A 106 -8.54 -13.96 2.27
N ASN A 107 -7.23 -14.14 2.45
CA ASN A 107 -6.43 -13.43 3.43
C ASN A 107 -5.75 -12.23 2.80
N TYR A 108 -5.79 -11.10 3.48
CA TYR A 108 -5.26 -9.83 3.01
C TYR A 108 -4.42 -9.14 4.07
N LEU A 109 -3.33 -8.51 3.63
CA LEU A 109 -2.57 -7.54 4.41
C LEU A 109 -2.96 -6.15 3.93
N ASN A 110 -3.74 -5.42 4.72
CA ASN A 110 -4.13 -4.04 4.44
C ASN A 110 -3.08 -3.08 5.00
N ILE A 111 -2.55 -2.21 4.15
CA ILE A 111 -1.69 -1.11 4.56
C ILE A 111 -2.58 0.11 4.70
N ILE A 112 -2.66 0.63 5.92
CA ILE A 112 -3.54 1.74 6.28
C ILE A 112 -2.74 2.93 6.78
N ALA A 113 -3.26 4.12 6.55
CA ALA A 113 -2.73 5.36 7.13
C ALA A 113 -3.86 6.20 7.72
N LYS A 114 -3.54 7.12 8.64
CA LYS A 114 -4.52 8.10 9.13
C LYS A 114 -5.06 8.91 7.96
N THR A 115 -6.37 9.02 7.85
CA THR A 115 -7.08 9.76 6.78
C THR A 115 -6.57 11.20 6.66
N GLU A 116 -6.39 11.89 7.79
CA GLU A 116 -5.89 13.28 7.86
C GLU A 116 -4.52 13.46 7.16
N ILE A 117 -3.64 12.45 7.22
CA ILE A 117 -2.28 12.55 6.65
C ILE A 117 -2.34 12.65 5.12
N LYS A 118 -3.18 11.84 4.50
CA LYS A 118 -3.39 11.89 3.05
C LYS A 118 -3.99 13.21 2.63
N GLU A 119 -5.03 13.66 3.33
CA GLU A 119 -5.67 14.95 3.07
C GLU A 119 -4.68 16.12 3.18
N TYR A 120 -3.82 16.13 4.21
CA TYR A 120 -2.82 17.17 4.40
C TYR A 120 -1.77 17.17 3.28
N ILE A 121 -1.32 15.99 2.86
CA ILE A 121 -0.38 15.85 1.74
C ILE A 121 -1.01 16.41 0.45
N LEU A 122 -2.25 16.01 0.14
CA LEU A 122 -2.96 16.49 -1.05
C LEU A 122 -3.12 18.01 -1.03
N LYS A 123 -3.57 18.58 0.09
CA LYS A 123 -3.67 20.05 0.26
C LYS A 123 -2.34 20.77 0.03
N CYS A 124 -1.23 20.21 0.52
CA CYS A 124 0.10 20.79 0.31
C CYS A 124 0.51 20.77 -1.18
N VAL A 125 0.23 19.67 -1.88
CA VAL A 125 0.57 19.53 -3.31
C VAL A 125 -0.27 20.46 -4.18
N GLU A 126 -1.57 20.50 -3.93
CA GLU A 126 -2.50 21.41 -4.62
C GLU A 126 -2.16 22.88 -4.41
N ALA A 127 -1.78 23.26 -3.16
CA ALA A 127 -1.43 24.63 -2.82
C ALA A 127 -0.20 25.17 -3.55
N VAL A 128 0.67 24.31 -4.08
CA VAL A 128 1.81 24.69 -4.93
C VAL A 128 1.50 24.58 -6.42
N GLY A 129 0.25 24.29 -6.80
CA GLY A 129 -0.21 24.23 -8.18
C GLY A 129 0.20 22.94 -8.92
N LEU A 130 0.41 21.85 -8.20
CA LEU A 130 0.76 20.54 -8.77
C LEU A 130 -0.44 19.59 -8.75
N ASP A 131 -0.56 18.79 -9.83
CA ASP A 131 -1.51 17.68 -9.91
C ASP A 131 -0.87 16.38 -9.41
N VAL A 132 -1.62 15.60 -8.64
CA VAL A 132 -1.19 14.27 -8.22
C VAL A 132 -1.50 13.26 -9.31
N ALA A 133 -0.45 12.73 -9.96
CA ALA A 133 -0.57 11.67 -10.97
C ALA A 133 -0.86 10.30 -10.37
N GLY A 134 -0.41 10.06 -9.14
CA GLY A 134 -0.66 8.83 -8.40
C GLY A 134 -0.08 8.88 -6.99
N MET A 135 -0.63 8.04 -6.12
CA MET A 135 -0.15 7.87 -4.74
C MET A 135 0.21 6.42 -4.50
N PHE A 136 1.26 6.18 -3.73
CA PHE A 136 1.70 4.83 -3.38
C PHE A 136 2.34 4.78 -1.99
N VAL A 137 2.46 3.58 -1.46
CA VAL A 137 3.15 3.32 -0.19
C VAL A 137 4.66 3.37 -0.45
N ALA A 138 5.35 4.40 0.07
CA ALA A 138 6.75 4.66 -0.21
C ALA A 138 7.68 3.45 0.08
N PRO A 139 7.55 2.73 1.21
CA PRO A 139 8.36 1.53 1.47
C PRO A 139 8.18 0.40 0.44
N MET A 140 6.98 0.26 -0.15
CA MET A 140 6.75 -0.74 -1.20
C MET A 140 7.43 -0.34 -2.51
N ALA A 141 7.36 0.94 -2.87
CA ALA A 141 8.06 1.45 -4.04
C ALA A 141 9.58 1.30 -3.89
N LEU A 142 10.13 1.63 -2.72
CA LEU A 142 11.54 1.42 -2.40
C LEU A 142 11.94 -0.05 -2.57
N ALA A 143 11.16 -0.98 -2.00
CA ALA A 143 11.39 -2.41 -2.16
C ALA A 143 11.32 -2.89 -3.63
N GLY A 144 10.50 -2.23 -4.45
CA GLY A 144 10.45 -2.46 -5.89
C GLY A 144 11.73 -2.06 -6.63
N CYS A 145 12.43 -1.03 -6.11
CA CYS A 145 13.67 -0.52 -6.72
C CYS A 145 14.92 -1.28 -6.27
N VAL A 146 14.97 -1.77 -5.01
CA VAL A 146 16.21 -2.29 -4.42
C VAL A 146 16.23 -3.80 -4.23
N LEU A 147 15.07 -4.46 -4.15
CA LEU A 147 15.00 -5.91 -3.94
C LEU A 147 14.71 -6.65 -5.25
N THR A 148 15.47 -7.71 -5.48
CA THR A 148 15.22 -8.64 -6.57
C THR A 148 14.04 -9.57 -6.25
N ASP A 149 13.43 -10.16 -7.29
CA ASP A 149 12.36 -11.15 -7.11
C ASP A 149 12.87 -12.42 -6.40
N THR A 150 14.13 -12.76 -6.58
CA THR A 150 14.74 -13.90 -5.89
C THR A 150 14.81 -13.66 -4.38
N GLU A 151 15.23 -12.47 -3.95
CA GLU A 151 15.28 -12.09 -2.54
C GLU A 151 13.87 -12.07 -1.92
N LYS A 152 12.90 -11.45 -2.59
CA LYS A 152 11.50 -11.42 -2.14
C LYS A 152 10.90 -12.83 -2.03
N ARG A 153 11.26 -13.73 -2.97
CA ARG A 153 10.78 -15.11 -2.97
C ARG A 153 11.39 -15.93 -1.84
N SER A 154 12.70 -15.87 -1.68
CA SER A 154 13.44 -16.62 -0.64
C SER A 154 13.10 -16.15 0.78
N GLY A 155 12.83 -14.88 0.91
CA GLY A 155 12.55 -14.18 2.17
C GLY A 155 13.66 -13.22 2.53
N CYS A 156 13.29 -11.94 2.70
CA CYS A 156 14.20 -10.88 3.10
C CYS A 156 13.49 -9.82 3.93
N ALA A 157 14.27 -9.01 4.64
CA ALA A 157 13.81 -7.81 5.31
C ALA A 157 14.54 -6.61 4.72
N LEU A 158 13.78 -5.61 4.27
CA LEU A 158 14.29 -4.30 3.90
C LEU A 158 14.18 -3.38 5.10
N VAL A 159 15.29 -2.79 5.51
CA VAL A 159 15.33 -1.80 6.58
C VAL A 159 15.75 -0.46 5.97
N ASP A 160 14.89 0.54 6.11
CA ASP A 160 15.12 1.90 5.63
C ASP A 160 15.26 2.85 6.82
N PHE A 161 16.44 3.45 6.95
CA PHE A 161 16.78 4.41 8.02
C PHE A 161 16.50 5.82 7.52
N GLY A 162 15.34 6.37 7.89
CA GLY A 162 15.00 7.77 7.65
C GLY A 162 15.48 8.70 8.79
N TYR A 163 15.30 10.02 8.61
CA TYR A 163 15.71 11.03 9.59
C TYR A 163 15.01 10.88 10.96
N GLY A 164 13.76 10.50 10.98
CA GLY A 164 12.98 10.40 12.22
C GLY A 164 12.16 9.11 12.32
N THR A 165 12.43 8.15 11.44
CA THR A 165 11.75 6.85 11.44
C THR A 165 12.62 5.78 10.83
N THR A 166 12.50 4.56 11.34
CA THR A 166 13.06 3.38 10.70
C THR A 166 11.89 2.54 10.18
N THR A 167 11.91 2.21 8.91
CA THR A 167 10.89 1.35 8.28
C THR A 167 11.43 -0.04 8.05
N VAL A 168 10.66 -1.06 8.43
CA VAL A 168 11.00 -2.47 8.21
C VAL A 168 9.90 -3.10 7.36
N ALA A 169 10.28 -3.63 6.19
CA ALA A 169 9.40 -4.37 5.29
C ALA A 169 9.91 -5.80 5.11
N VAL A 170 9.09 -6.79 5.44
CA VAL A 170 9.44 -8.21 5.37
C VAL A 170 8.72 -8.85 4.20
N TYR A 171 9.49 -9.49 3.32
CA TYR A 171 8.99 -10.22 2.14
C TYR A 171 9.26 -11.71 2.28
N LYS A 172 8.35 -12.53 1.78
CA LYS A 172 8.51 -13.98 1.58
C LYS A 172 7.50 -14.48 0.55
N GLY A 173 7.95 -15.35 -0.36
CA GLY A 173 7.08 -15.87 -1.43
C GLY A 173 6.62 -14.77 -2.41
N ASN A 174 7.45 -13.76 -2.66
CA ASN A 174 7.14 -12.54 -3.42
C ASN A 174 6.05 -11.65 -2.82
N LEU A 175 5.58 -11.92 -1.61
CA LEU A 175 4.54 -11.13 -0.96
C LEU A 175 5.12 -10.33 0.21
N LEU A 176 4.65 -9.10 0.36
CA LEU A 176 4.88 -8.34 1.58
C LEU A 176 4.10 -9.00 2.72
N ARG A 177 4.81 -9.44 3.75
CA ARG A 177 4.25 -10.15 4.91
C ARG A 177 4.07 -9.25 6.13
N HIS A 178 4.91 -8.23 6.23
CA HIS A 178 4.86 -7.27 7.33
C HIS A 178 5.48 -5.95 6.90
N LEU A 179 4.91 -4.86 7.39
CA LEU A 179 5.44 -3.51 7.29
C LEU A 179 5.26 -2.82 8.64
N ALA A 180 6.33 -2.34 9.20
CA ALA A 180 6.33 -1.55 10.44
C ALA A 180 7.16 -0.29 10.27
N VAL A 181 6.71 0.78 10.91
CA VAL A 181 7.46 2.04 11.02
C VAL A 181 7.69 2.32 12.49
N ILE A 182 8.96 2.43 12.85
CA ILE A 182 9.46 2.66 14.21
C ILE A 182 9.94 4.11 14.28
N PRO A 183 9.56 4.87 15.32
CA PRO A 183 10.06 6.22 15.55
C PRO A 183 11.56 6.23 15.87
#